data_5b79c6504154fa2235e7935912c977de
#
_entry.id   5b79c6504154fa2235e7935912c977de
#
_cell.length_a   1.000
_cell.length_b   1.000
_cell.length_c   1.000
_cell.angle_alpha   90.00
_cell.angle_beta   90.00
_cell.angle_gamma   90.00
#
_symmetry.space_group_name_H-M   'P 1'
#
loop_
_entity.id
_entity.type
_entity.pdbx_description
1 polymer ?
#
loop_
_entity_poly.entity_id
_entity_poly.type
_entity_poly.pdbx_seq_one_letter_code
_entity_poly.pdbx_strand_id
1 'polypeptide(L)'
;MTTQDNLKIAQGIYTAFGQGDIPGILNVFADDVELHEPPGGEPPFTGIYKGRDGAGTFFQRMIEAVDVLMLEPQEYVAQGDTVVVLGHYRFRAKATDITYDTDWAMVWWFRGGKVAKFQIHDDSATEAAALRGT
;
A
#
# COMPACT_ATOMS: atom_id res chain seq x y z
N MET A 1 -2.32 -17.49 -14.88
CA MET A 1 -3.08 -16.25 -14.68
C MET A 1 -2.70 -15.23 -15.73
N THR A 2 -3.67 -14.53 -16.25
CA THR A 2 -3.45 -13.53 -17.30
C THR A 2 -3.17 -12.16 -16.70
N THR A 3 -2.64 -11.24 -17.52
CA THR A 3 -2.48 -9.83 -17.13
C THR A 3 -3.82 -9.24 -16.70
N GLN A 4 -4.90 -9.58 -17.38
CA GLN A 4 -6.24 -9.09 -17.04
C GLN A 4 -6.72 -9.63 -15.69
N ASP A 5 -6.40 -10.87 -15.36
CA ASP A 5 -6.72 -11.43 -14.04
C ASP A 5 -5.95 -10.70 -12.94
N ASN A 6 -4.67 -10.42 -13.16
CA ASN A 6 -3.85 -9.67 -12.21
C ASN A 6 -4.39 -8.27 -11.99
N LEU A 7 -4.82 -7.61 -13.07
CA LEU A 7 -5.44 -6.28 -12.98
C LEU A 7 -6.69 -6.31 -12.10
N LYS A 8 -7.54 -7.31 -12.27
CA LYS A 8 -8.76 -7.46 -11.46
C LYS A 8 -8.45 -7.69 -10.00
N ILE A 9 -7.41 -8.49 -9.71
CA ILE A 9 -6.97 -8.73 -8.33
C ILE A 9 -6.47 -7.41 -7.71
N ALA A 10 -5.66 -6.64 -8.44
CA ALA A 10 -5.19 -5.34 -7.95
C ALA A 10 -6.35 -4.41 -7.65
N GLN A 11 -7.32 -4.30 -8.53
CA GLN A 11 -8.52 -3.48 -8.31
C GLN A 11 -9.28 -3.94 -7.07
N GLY A 12 -9.40 -5.25 -6.87
CA GLY A 12 -10.06 -5.84 -5.70
C GLY A 12 -9.36 -5.51 -4.39
N ILE A 13 -8.02 -5.37 -4.40
CA ILE A 13 -7.25 -4.99 -3.22
C ILE A 13 -7.66 -3.61 -2.73
N TYR A 14 -7.77 -2.64 -3.64
CA TYR A 14 -8.18 -1.28 -3.26
C TYR A 14 -9.63 -1.23 -2.78
N THR A 15 -10.51 -2.03 -3.37
CA THR A 15 -11.88 -2.17 -2.91
C THR A 15 -11.92 -2.72 -1.48
N ALA A 16 -11.15 -3.79 -1.21
CA ALA A 16 -11.07 -4.39 0.12
C ALA A 16 -10.49 -3.41 1.14
N PHE A 17 -9.48 -2.65 0.74
CA PHE A 17 -8.88 -1.63 1.62
C PHE A 17 -9.92 -0.58 2.01
N GLY A 18 -10.71 -0.10 1.06
CA GLY A 18 -11.78 0.87 1.32
C GLY A 18 -12.87 0.35 2.24
N GLN A 19 -13.03 -0.97 2.33
CA GLN A 19 -13.99 -1.63 3.23
C GLN A 19 -13.38 -2.00 4.58
N GLY A 20 -12.07 -1.75 4.78
CA GLY A 20 -11.36 -2.18 5.98
C GLY A 20 -11.12 -3.69 6.03
N ASP A 21 -11.22 -4.37 4.90
CA ASP A 21 -11.09 -5.83 4.81
C ASP A 21 -9.63 -6.24 4.62
N ILE A 22 -8.82 -6.08 5.64
CA ILE A 22 -7.41 -6.46 5.60
C ILE A 22 -7.23 -7.98 5.37
N PRO A 23 -8.00 -8.87 6.01
CA PRO A 23 -7.90 -10.30 5.69
C PRO A 23 -8.13 -10.61 4.21
N GLY A 24 -9.05 -9.90 3.54
CA GLY A 24 -9.30 -10.05 2.12
C GLY A 24 -8.09 -9.67 1.27
N ILE A 25 -7.34 -8.64 1.68
CA ILE A 25 -6.08 -8.25 1.02
C ILE A 25 -5.04 -9.34 1.20
N LEU A 26 -4.80 -9.77 2.44
CA LEU A 26 -3.78 -10.78 2.74
C LEU A 26 -4.07 -12.12 2.06
N ASN A 27 -5.33 -12.41 1.81
CA ASN A 27 -5.74 -13.65 1.15
C ASN A 27 -5.25 -13.77 -0.30
N VAL A 28 -5.00 -12.64 -0.97
CA VAL A 28 -4.45 -12.63 -2.34
C VAL A 28 -2.93 -12.43 -2.38
N PHE A 29 -2.27 -12.37 -1.22
CA PHE A 29 -0.82 -12.29 -1.11
C PHE A 29 -0.22 -13.70 -1.06
N ALA A 30 0.93 -13.89 -1.73
CA ALA A 30 1.70 -15.12 -1.62
C ALA A 30 2.24 -15.27 -0.19
N ASP A 31 2.51 -16.51 0.23
CA ASP A 31 3.03 -16.77 1.58
C ASP A 31 4.35 -16.04 1.85
N ASP A 32 5.16 -15.86 0.81
CA ASP A 32 6.47 -15.21 0.87
C ASP A 32 6.46 -13.78 0.33
N VAL A 33 5.31 -13.12 0.32
CA VAL A 33 5.17 -11.74 -0.19
C VAL A 33 6.16 -10.80 0.51
N GLU A 34 6.63 -9.80 -0.24
CA GLU A 34 7.43 -8.71 0.31
C GLU A 34 6.73 -7.38 0.04
N LEU A 35 6.58 -6.59 1.08
CA LEU A 35 6.04 -5.24 0.99
C LEU A 35 7.16 -4.25 1.26
N HIS A 36 7.42 -3.37 0.29
CA HIS A 36 8.52 -2.40 0.34
C HIS A 36 7.99 -0.99 0.47
N GLU A 37 8.43 -0.29 1.51
CA GLU A 37 8.17 1.13 1.70
C GLU A 37 9.31 1.95 1.11
N PRO A 38 9.07 3.22 0.70
CA PRO A 38 10.15 4.06 0.20
C PRO A 38 11.21 4.33 1.27
N PRO A 39 12.48 4.48 0.87
CA PRO A 39 13.53 4.86 1.82
C PRO A 39 13.30 6.28 2.34
N GLY A 40 13.79 6.55 3.55
CA GLY A 40 13.71 7.88 4.15
C GLY A 40 12.42 8.22 4.87
N GLY A 41 11.48 7.29 4.96
CA GLY A 41 10.24 7.50 5.72
C GLY A 41 10.42 7.35 7.23
N GLU A 42 9.36 7.64 7.97
CA GLU A 42 9.29 7.43 9.41
C GLU A 42 8.52 6.14 9.71
N PRO A 43 8.83 5.44 10.83
CA PRO A 43 7.99 4.33 11.24
C PRO A 43 6.53 4.78 11.44
N PRO A 44 5.52 3.97 11.06
CA PRO A 44 5.66 2.59 10.59
C PRO A 44 5.98 2.46 9.09
N PHE A 45 6.12 3.56 8.37
CA PHE A 45 6.23 3.60 6.91
C PHE A 45 7.68 3.52 6.46
N THR A 46 8.42 2.52 6.94
CA THR A 46 9.81 2.28 6.57
C THR A 46 10.07 0.79 6.40
N GLY A 47 11.03 0.47 5.54
CA GLY A 47 11.62 -0.85 5.47
C GLY A 47 10.88 -1.85 4.61
N ILE A 48 11.19 -3.11 4.84
CA ILE A 48 10.66 -4.25 4.11
C ILE A 48 9.91 -5.15 5.09
N TYR A 49 8.68 -5.49 4.75
CA TYR A 49 7.83 -6.39 5.52
C TYR A 49 7.72 -7.70 4.76
N LYS A 50 8.08 -8.81 5.38
CA LYS A 50 8.15 -10.11 4.71
C LYS A 50 7.05 -11.05 5.17
N GLY A 51 6.49 -11.78 4.21
CA GLY A 51 5.44 -12.76 4.44
C GLY A 51 4.09 -12.12 4.73
N ARG A 52 3.05 -12.94 4.79
CA ARG A 52 1.70 -12.44 5.11
C ARG A 52 1.65 -11.84 6.51
N ASP A 53 2.35 -12.41 7.47
CA ASP A 53 2.41 -11.87 8.83
C ASP A 53 3.06 -10.49 8.85
N GLY A 54 4.16 -10.32 8.10
CA GLY A 54 4.83 -9.03 7.99
C GLY A 54 3.93 -7.99 7.32
N ALA A 55 3.26 -8.35 6.24
CA ALA A 55 2.31 -7.47 5.57
C ALA A 55 1.14 -7.09 6.49
N GLY A 56 0.62 -8.05 7.25
CA GLY A 56 -0.43 -7.81 8.24
C GLY A 56 0.02 -6.84 9.32
N THR A 57 1.25 -6.98 9.78
CA THR A 57 1.86 -6.05 10.75
C THR A 57 1.94 -4.63 10.17
N PHE A 58 2.33 -4.50 8.90
CA PHE A 58 2.35 -3.20 8.24
C PHE A 58 0.97 -2.53 8.26
N PHE A 59 -0.07 -3.25 7.82
CA PHE A 59 -1.43 -2.70 7.79
C PHE A 59 -1.92 -2.35 9.20
N GLN A 60 -1.61 -3.17 10.20
CA GLN A 60 -1.98 -2.89 11.59
C GLN A 60 -1.33 -1.60 12.08
N ARG A 61 -0.04 -1.43 11.82
CA ARG A 61 0.69 -0.22 12.22
C ARG A 61 0.17 1.00 11.49
N MET A 62 -0.20 0.86 10.22
CA MET A 62 -0.77 1.94 9.44
C MET A 62 -2.08 2.42 10.06
N ILE A 63 -2.98 1.49 10.38
CA ILE A 63 -4.27 1.81 10.99
C ILE A 63 -4.07 2.53 12.33
N GLU A 64 -3.05 2.14 13.09
CA GLU A 64 -2.74 2.78 14.38
C GLU A 64 -2.12 4.18 14.22
N ALA A 65 -1.42 4.43 13.12
CA ALA A 65 -0.66 5.66 12.91
C ALA A 65 -1.47 6.76 12.21
N VAL A 66 -2.38 6.40 11.32
CA VAL A 66 -3.10 7.38 10.48
C VAL A 66 -4.58 7.05 10.36
N ASP A 67 -5.37 8.10 10.16
CA ASP A 67 -6.72 7.97 9.61
C ASP A 67 -6.62 8.12 8.09
N VAL A 68 -7.17 7.17 7.37
CA VAL A 68 -7.24 7.23 5.91
C VAL A 68 -8.48 8.05 5.56
N LEU A 69 -8.27 9.31 5.16
CA LEU A 69 -9.37 10.20 4.77
C LEU A 69 -9.75 9.95 3.32
N MET A 70 -8.78 9.59 2.49
CA MET A 70 -8.98 9.26 1.08
C MET A 70 -7.80 8.44 0.59
N LEU A 71 -8.07 7.39 -0.17
CA LEU A 71 -7.05 6.68 -0.95
C LEU A 71 -7.69 6.36 -2.29
N GLU A 72 -7.28 7.09 -3.32
CA GLU A 72 -7.93 7.06 -4.62
C GLU A 72 -6.98 6.58 -5.71
N PRO A 73 -7.14 5.32 -6.18
CA PRO A 73 -6.45 4.88 -7.39
C PRO A 73 -7.07 5.59 -8.60
N GLN A 74 -6.23 6.15 -9.45
CA GLN A 74 -6.67 6.97 -10.59
C GLN A 74 -6.37 6.31 -11.93
N GLU A 75 -5.25 5.60 -12.04
CA GLU A 75 -4.82 5.01 -13.30
C GLU A 75 -4.13 3.67 -13.05
N TYR A 76 -4.45 2.68 -13.87
CA TYR A 76 -3.87 1.34 -13.82
C TYR A 76 -3.11 1.06 -15.11
N VAL A 77 -1.87 0.60 -14.99
CA VAL A 77 -1.06 0.17 -16.12
C VAL A 77 -0.60 -1.26 -15.85
N ALA A 78 -0.99 -2.19 -16.69
CA ALA A 78 -0.69 -3.60 -16.51
C ALA A 78 0.09 -4.15 -17.69
N GLN A 79 1.15 -4.91 -17.42
CA GLN A 79 1.95 -5.57 -18.43
C GLN A 79 2.55 -6.84 -17.84
N GLY A 80 2.33 -7.99 -18.49
CA GLY A 80 2.81 -9.27 -17.98
C GLY A 80 2.25 -9.52 -16.58
N ASP A 81 3.13 -9.82 -15.63
CA ASP A 81 2.78 -10.05 -14.23
C ASP A 81 2.95 -8.83 -13.34
N THR A 82 3.04 -7.64 -13.94
CA THR A 82 3.22 -6.38 -13.21
C THR A 82 2.01 -5.47 -13.42
N VAL A 83 1.50 -4.91 -12.32
CA VAL A 83 0.45 -3.89 -12.35
C VAL A 83 0.97 -2.66 -11.61
N VAL A 84 0.96 -1.51 -12.29
CA VAL A 84 1.31 -0.22 -11.70
C VAL A 84 0.03 0.57 -11.51
N VAL A 85 -0.16 1.14 -10.33
CA VAL A 85 -1.33 1.95 -10.02
C VAL A 85 -0.85 3.33 -9.60
N LEU A 86 -1.41 4.35 -10.22
CA LEU A 86 -1.13 5.75 -9.88
C LEU A 86 -2.34 6.32 -9.18
N GLY A 87 -2.12 7.11 -8.16
CA GLY A 87 -3.22 7.68 -7.41
C GLY A 87 -2.81 8.80 -6.47
N HIS A 88 -3.72 9.13 -5.60
CA HIS A 88 -3.55 10.18 -4.59
C HIS A 88 -4.17 9.71 -3.28
N TYR A 89 -3.57 10.13 -2.14
CA TYR A 89 -4.19 9.89 -0.85
C TYR A 89 -4.16 11.12 0.03
N ARG A 90 -5.08 11.14 0.99
CA ARG A 90 -5.11 12.11 2.08
C ARG A 90 -5.23 11.35 3.37
N PHE A 91 -4.26 11.53 4.25
CA PHE A 91 -4.21 10.88 5.56
C PHE A 91 -4.09 11.94 6.65
N ARG A 92 -4.51 11.57 7.86
CA ARG A 92 -4.28 12.39 9.04
C ARG A 92 -3.43 11.58 10.01
N ALA A 93 -2.26 12.14 10.37
CA ALA A 93 -1.39 11.52 11.37
C ALA A 93 -2.03 11.65 12.74
N LYS A 94 -2.30 10.52 13.40
CA LYS A 94 -3.03 10.54 14.69
C LYS A 94 -2.23 11.21 15.80
N ALA A 95 -0.90 10.99 15.84
CA ALA A 95 -0.05 11.53 16.89
C ALA A 95 0.08 13.04 16.87
N THR A 96 -0.01 13.67 15.70
CA THR A 96 0.22 15.11 15.52
C THR A 96 -1.03 15.86 15.08
N ASP A 97 -2.07 15.15 14.67
CA ASP A 97 -3.30 15.69 14.09
C ASP A 97 -3.06 16.47 12.79
N ILE A 98 -1.96 16.20 12.10
CA ILE A 98 -1.63 16.86 10.83
C ILE A 98 -2.21 16.04 9.68
N THR A 99 -2.99 16.71 8.82
CA THR A 99 -3.49 16.14 7.57
C THR A 99 -2.48 16.42 6.46
N TYR A 100 -2.20 15.40 5.65
CA TYR A 100 -1.26 15.52 4.54
C TYR A 100 -1.75 14.76 3.33
N ASP A 101 -1.33 15.24 2.17
CA ASP A 101 -1.68 14.68 0.86
C ASP A 101 -0.42 14.30 0.12
N THR A 102 -0.46 13.21 -0.62
CA THR A 102 0.61 12.86 -1.55
C THR A 102 0.06 12.07 -2.72
N ASP A 103 0.67 12.30 -3.89
CA ASP A 103 0.51 11.41 -5.02
C ASP A 103 1.31 10.14 -4.75
N TRP A 104 0.88 9.03 -5.32
CA TRP A 104 1.58 7.78 -5.12
C TRP A 104 1.58 6.93 -6.39
N ALA A 105 2.58 6.06 -6.46
CA ALA A 105 2.63 4.98 -7.43
C ALA A 105 2.88 3.70 -6.65
N MET A 106 2.04 2.71 -6.85
CA MET A 106 2.18 1.40 -6.22
C MET A 106 2.41 0.37 -7.30
N VAL A 107 3.41 -0.47 -7.10
CA VAL A 107 3.76 -1.52 -8.05
C VAL A 107 3.47 -2.87 -7.42
N TRP A 108 2.73 -3.70 -8.15
CA TRP A 108 2.30 -5.02 -7.73
C TRP A 108 2.89 -6.05 -8.68
N TRP A 109 3.68 -6.97 -8.15
CA TRP A 109 4.23 -8.10 -8.92
C TRP A 109 3.49 -9.36 -8.52
N PHE A 110 3.01 -10.10 -9.51
CA PHE A 110 2.19 -11.29 -9.32
C PHE A 110 2.98 -12.55 -9.68
N ARG A 111 2.65 -13.66 -9.00
CA ARG A 111 3.16 -14.99 -9.31
C ARG A 111 2.02 -15.98 -9.05
N GLY A 112 1.58 -16.68 -10.11
CA GLY A 112 0.50 -17.65 -9.98
C GLY A 112 -0.80 -17.09 -9.43
N GLY A 113 -1.14 -15.84 -9.77
CA GLY A 113 -2.37 -15.21 -9.32
C GLY A 113 -2.33 -14.68 -7.89
N LYS A 114 -1.14 -14.63 -7.28
CA LYS A 114 -0.94 -14.04 -5.95
C LYS A 114 0.07 -12.90 -6.04
N VAL A 115 -0.07 -11.92 -5.17
CA VAL A 115 0.92 -10.84 -5.07
C VAL A 115 2.18 -11.39 -4.44
N ALA A 116 3.29 -11.34 -5.19
CA ALA A 116 4.59 -11.79 -4.71
C ALA A 116 5.40 -10.65 -4.09
N LYS A 117 5.19 -9.43 -4.59
CA LYS A 117 5.86 -8.24 -4.09
C LYS A 117 4.98 -7.02 -4.31
N PHE A 118 5.05 -6.10 -3.38
CA PHE A 118 4.34 -4.83 -3.45
C PHE A 118 5.30 -3.71 -3.04
N GLN A 119 5.38 -2.66 -3.84
CA GLN A 119 6.23 -1.52 -3.53
C GLN A 119 5.43 -0.23 -3.62
N ILE A 120 5.58 0.62 -2.60
CA ILE A 120 4.93 1.92 -2.51
C ILE A 120 5.96 2.99 -2.85
N HIS A 121 5.57 3.95 -3.69
CA HIS A 121 6.32 5.16 -3.99
C HIS A 121 5.41 6.34 -3.71
N ASP A 122 5.81 7.19 -2.78
CA ASP A 122 5.06 8.40 -2.44
C ASP A 122 6.04 9.50 -2.00
N ASP A 123 5.51 10.63 -1.58
CA ASP A 123 6.34 11.69 -1.00
C ASP A 123 6.62 11.39 0.46
N SER A 124 7.65 10.55 0.69
CA SER A 124 8.01 10.11 2.03
C SER A 124 8.47 11.25 2.93
N ALA A 125 8.99 12.35 2.37
CA ALA A 125 9.38 13.53 3.15
C ALA A 125 8.16 14.25 3.71
N THR A 126 7.10 14.42 2.91
CA THR A 126 5.84 15.00 3.36
C THR A 126 5.22 14.14 4.47
N GLU A 127 5.20 12.84 4.28
CA GLU A 127 4.68 11.90 5.27
C GLU A 127 5.48 11.92 6.56
N ALA A 128 6.81 11.87 6.46
CA ALA A 128 7.68 11.91 7.62
C ALA A 128 7.49 13.21 8.44
N ALA A 129 7.38 14.36 7.76
CA ALA A 129 7.15 15.63 8.43
C ALA A 129 5.82 15.64 9.18
N ALA A 130 4.75 15.10 8.58
CA ALA A 130 3.44 15.03 9.24
C ALA A 130 3.48 14.12 10.48
N LEU A 131 4.16 12.99 10.39
CA LEU A 131 4.27 12.04 11.51
C LEU A 131 5.12 12.60 12.65
N ARG A 132 6.15 13.40 12.36
CA ARG A 132 6.99 14.05 13.38
C ARG A 132 6.38 15.32 13.95
N GLY A 133 5.51 15.99 13.20
CA GLY A 133 4.96 17.28 13.57
C GLY A 133 5.85 18.48 13.22
N THR A 134 6.79 18.28 12.26
CA THR A 134 7.73 19.35 11.90
C THR A 134 7.69 19.72 10.42
#